data_d5037a65bc44ce3ae079d60df58f8130
#
_entry.id   d5037a65bc44ce3ae079d60df58f8130
#
_cell.length_a   1.000
_cell.length_b   1.000
_cell.length_c   1.000
_cell.angle_alpha   90.00
_cell.angle_beta   90.00
_cell.angle_gamma   90.00
#
_symmetry.space_group_name_H-M   'P 1'
#
loop_
_entity.id
_entity.type
_entity.pdbx_description
1 polymer ?
#
loop_
_entity_poly.entity_id
_entity_poly.type
_entity_poly.pdbx_seq_one_letter_code
_entity_poly.pdbx_strand_id
1 'polypeptide(L)'
;MKNLKLTRRNFLKSMGLGALGMMMTEASPASAALFGWGPDTRLGRILRFKLQVKKEPDHLADTLDTLMYDEVHPISKMIYTRNIYGQKLGWYELGSGYVDATWVQPVFNRPNPIDRRPIPDEGCLGEVTVPLAPVYSKPNVRDIHRTFYYENNFWIKGKTRDERGFPWYELWDDLSGVSYFVHANTMRRIEPDEITPLRT
;
A
#
# COMPACT_ATOMS: atom_id res chain seq x y z
N MET A 1 -8.72 -20.90 17.95
CA MET A 1 -7.86 -20.32 16.93
C MET A 1 -7.16 -19.12 17.58
N LYS A 2 -5.83 -19.14 17.68
CA LYS A 2 -5.07 -18.04 18.32
C LYS A 2 -5.00 -16.86 17.33
N ASN A 3 -5.59 -15.73 17.72
CA ASN A 3 -5.47 -14.48 16.98
C ASN A 3 -4.00 -14.03 17.00
N LEU A 4 -3.31 -14.15 15.87
CA LEU A 4 -1.97 -13.58 15.67
C LEU A 4 -2.10 -12.06 15.63
N LYS A 5 -1.73 -11.39 16.71
CA LYS A 5 -1.56 -9.94 16.72
C LYS A 5 -0.37 -9.58 15.83
N LEU A 6 -0.65 -8.99 14.67
CA LEU A 6 0.37 -8.44 13.77
C LEU A 6 0.85 -7.08 14.28
N THR A 7 1.78 -7.09 15.22
CA THR A 7 2.53 -5.89 15.61
C THR A 7 3.72 -5.70 14.64
N ARG A 8 4.28 -4.49 14.55
CA ARG A 8 5.50 -4.19 13.77
C ARG A 8 6.60 -5.23 14.04
N ARG A 9 6.76 -5.66 15.28
CA ARG A 9 7.73 -6.69 15.69
C ARG A 9 7.38 -8.06 15.12
N ASN A 10 6.09 -8.43 15.06
CA ASN A 10 5.64 -9.70 14.47
C ASN A 10 5.69 -9.67 12.95
N PHE A 11 5.44 -8.50 12.35
CA PHE A 11 5.62 -8.25 10.93
C PHE A 11 7.09 -8.44 10.49
N LEU A 12 8.04 -7.84 11.21
CA LEU A 12 9.47 -8.01 10.93
C LEU A 12 9.94 -9.46 11.17
N LYS A 13 9.37 -10.17 12.15
CA LYS A 13 9.67 -11.58 12.39
C LYS A 13 9.10 -12.51 11.30
N SER A 14 7.91 -12.22 10.78
CA SER A 14 7.33 -12.97 9.66
C SER A 14 8.11 -12.75 8.35
N MET A 15 8.71 -11.57 8.15
CA MET A 15 9.63 -11.33 7.04
C MET A 15 10.93 -12.14 7.15
N GLY A 16 11.46 -12.35 8.37
CA GLY A 16 12.66 -13.15 8.61
C GLY A 16 12.47 -14.67 8.41
N LEU A 17 11.27 -15.17 8.65
CA LEU A 17 10.94 -16.59 8.49
C LEU A 17 10.49 -16.97 7.08
N GLY A 18 9.98 -16.02 6.30
CA GLY A 18 9.57 -16.24 4.91
C GLY A 18 10.73 -16.35 3.91
N ALA A 19 11.94 -15.92 4.29
CA ALA A 19 13.10 -15.93 3.40
C ALA A 19 13.77 -17.33 3.24
N LEU A 20 13.38 -18.32 4.04
CA LEU A 20 14.02 -19.64 4.04
C LEU A 20 13.18 -20.78 3.44
N GLY A 21 11.98 -20.51 2.91
CA GLY A 21 11.03 -21.59 2.59
C GLY A 21 10.34 -21.55 1.22
N MET A 22 10.73 -20.69 0.27
CA MET A 22 10.10 -20.71 -1.06
C MET A 22 11.12 -20.80 -2.19
N MET A 23 11.54 -22.02 -2.47
CA MET A 23 11.94 -22.40 -3.82
C MET A 23 10.68 -22.56 -4.67
N MET A 24 10.67 -21.84 -5.81
CA MET A 24 9.89 -22.03 -7.03
C MET A 24 8.36 -21.98 -6.93
N THR A 25 7.83 -20.78 -7.14
CA THR A 25 6.72 -20.55 -8.06
C THR A 25 6.80 -19.11 -8.59
N GLU A 26 6.42 -18.93 -9.85
CA GLU A 26 6.53 -17.71 -10.64
C GLU A 26 6.03 -16.47 -9.93
N ALA A 27 6.86 -15.38 -9.99
CA ALA A 27 6.53 -14.01 -9.71
C ALA A 27 5.73 -13.78 -8.42
N SER A 28 6.39 -13.94 -7.27
CA SER A 28 5.82 -13.36 -6.04
C SER A 28 6.07 -11.85 -6.05
N PRO A 29 5.05 -11.02 -6.24
CA PRO A 29 5.19 -9.59 -6.04
C PRO A 29 5.55 -9.34 -4.58
N ALA A 30 6.65 -8.69 -4.33
CA ALA A 30 7.16 -8.44 -2.98
C ALA A 30 6.11 -7.80 -2.04
N SER A 31 5.18 -7.02 -2.60
CA SER A 31 4.11 -6.38 -1.82
C SER A 31 2.90 -7.28 -1.55
N ALA A 32 2.51 -8.18 -2.45
CA ALA A 32 1.38 -9.09 -2.21
C ALA A 32 1.71 -10.14 -1.15
N ALA A 33 2.95 -10.62 -1.13
CA ALA A 33 3.44 -11.55 -0.10
C ALA A 33 3.52 -10.91 1.29
N LEU A 34 3.62 -9.58 1.37
CA LEU A 34 3.75 -8.86 2.64
C LEU A 34 2.49 -8.91 3.50
N PHE A 35 1.31 -9.01 2.89
CA PHE A 35 0.06 -8.85 3.66
C PHE A 35 -0.81 -10.11 3.72
N GLY A 36 -0.62 -11.09 2.84
CA GLY A 36 -1.41 -12.34 2.83
C GLY A 36 -2.92 -12.12 2.61
N TRP A 37 -3.35 -10.92 2.21
CA TRP A 37 -4.74 -10.57 1.98
C TRP A 37 -5.08 -10.60 0.49
N GLY A 38 -6.29 -11.09 0.19
CA GLY A 38 -6.79 -11.14 -1.19
C GLY A 38 -7.03 -9.74 -1.78
N PRO A 39 -7.14 -9.63 -3.12
CA PRO A 39 -7.25 -8.35 -3.83
C PRO A 39 -8.54 -7.57 -3.49
N ASP A 40 -9.57 -8.25 -3.01
CA ASP A 40 -10.86 -7.65 -2.64
C ASP A 40 -10.97 -7.35 -1.14
N THR A 41 -9.94 -7.68 -0.35
CA THR A 41 -9.91 -7.33 1.06
C THR A 41 -9.73 -5.83 1.20
N ARG A 42 -10.69 -5.17 1.84
CA ARG A 42 -10.58 -3.76 2.17
C ARG A 42 -9.59 -3.58 3.31
N LEU A 43 -8.56 -2.81 3.06
CA LEU A 43 -7.49 -2.53 4.01
C LEU A 43 -7.51 -1.05 4.40
N GLY A 44 -6.96 -0.74 5.56
CA GLY A 44 -6.72 0.62 6.03
C GLY A 44 -5.24 0.84 6.30
N ARG A 45 -4.64 1.83 5.65
CA ARG A 45 -3.28 2.30 5.95
C ARG A 45 -3.35 3.40 6.98
N ILE A 46 -2.54 3.31 8.03
CA ILE A 46 -2.51 4.28 9.13
C ILE A 46 -1.71 5.51 8.72
N LEU A 47 -2.34 6.69 8.86
CA LEU A 47 -1.78 7.99 8.47
C LEU A 47 -1.17 8.75 9.64
N ARG A 48 -1.31 8.27 10.87
CA ARG A 48 -0.85 8.94 12.08
C ARG A 48 0.30 8.18 12.72
N PHE A 49 1.29 8.90 13.25
CA PHE A 49 2.46 8.29 13.91
C PHE A 49 2.07 7.26 14.98
N LYS A 50 1.03 7.55 15.77
CA LYS A 50 0.41 6.61 16.71
C LYS A 50 -1.11 6.77 16.65
N LEU A 51 -1.83 5.69 16.31
CA LEU A 51 -3.29 5.65 16.29
C LEU A 51 -3.78 4.63 17.31
N GLN A 52 -4.58 5.08 18.26
CA GLN A 52 -5.15 4.21 19.30
C GLN A 52 -6.26 3.34 18.74
N VAL A 53 -6.23 2.05 19.06
CA VAL A 53 -7.35 1.13 18.85
C VAL A 53 -8.21 1.18 20.11
N LYS A 54 -9.46 1.59 19.95
CA LYS A 54 -10.43 1.74 21.03
C LYS A 54 -11.32 0.52 21.17
N LYS A 55 -11.74 0.21 22.40
CA LYS A 55 -12.68 -0.88 22.68
C LYS A 55 -14.06 -0.63 22.06
N GLU A 56 -14.48 0.62 22.05
CA GLU A 56 -15.74 1.11 21.48
C GLU A 56 -15.46 2.29 20.56
N PRO A 57 -16.35 2.65 19.61
CA PRO A 57 -16.14 3.76 18.68
C PRO A 57 -16.36 5.12 19.39
N ASP A 58 -15.56 5.37 20.39
CA ASP A 58 -15.52 6.57 21.21
C ASP A 58 -14.06 6.89 21.60
N HIS A 59 -13.68 8.17 21.48
CA HIS A 59 -12.34 8.64 21.89
C HIS A 59 -12.06 8.48 23.38
N LEU A 60 -13.09 8.47 24.22
CA LEU A 60 -12.99 8.29 25.66
C LEU A 60 -12.94 6.82 26.10
N ALA A 61 -13.25 5.89 25.18
CA ALA A 61 -13.20 4.45 25.48
C ALA A 61 -11.76 3.98 25.77
N ASP A 62 -11.66 2.85 26.47
CA ASP A 62 -10.40 2.19 26.77
C ASP A 62 -9.58 1.95 25.49
N THR A 63 -8.27 2.14 25.61
CA THR A 63 -7.33 1.85 24.52
C THR A 63 -6.88 0.39 24.64
N LEU A 64 -7.11 -0.39 23.62
CA LEU A 64 -6.74 -1.80 23.53
C LEU A 64 -5.36 -2.02 22.93
N ASP A 65 -4.98 -1.16 21.96
CA ASP A 65 -3.72 -1.27 21.21
C ASP A 65 -3.34 0.08 20.60
N THR A 66 -2.14 0.16 20.01
CA THR A 66 -1.66 1.34 19.28
C THR A 66 -1.04 0.90 17.97
N LEU A 67 -1.56 1.43 16.87
CA LEU A 67 -1.05 1.22 15.52
C LEU A 67 -0.08 2.35 15.15
N MET A 68 0.92 2.00 14.34
CA MET A 68 1.94 2.94 13.91
C MET A 68 1.70 3.42 12.47
N TYR A 69 2.32 4.54 12.13
CA TYR A 69 2.32 5.07 10.77
C TYR A 69 2.72 4.01 9.74
N ASP A 70 2.02 3.98 8.61
CA ASP A 70 2.17 3.02 7.51
C ASP A 70 1.83 1.56 7.83
N GLU A 71 1.37 1.23 9.05
CA GLU A 71 0.78 -0.09 9.25
C GLU A 71 -0.51 -0.23 8.41
N VAL A 72 -0.71 -1.44 7.89
CA VAL A 72 -1.88 -1.78 7.07
C VAL A 72 -2.64 -2.92 7.74
N HIS A 73 -3.94 -2.73 7.91
CA HIS A 73 -4.83 -3.67 8.59
C HIS A 73 -6.12 -3.88 7.81
N PRO A 74 -6.72 -5.08 7.85
CA PRO A 74 -8.08 -5.27 7.36
C PRO A 74 -9.04 -4.38 8.12
N ILE A 75 -9.90 -3.67 7.40
CA ILE A 75 -10.95 -2.83 7.95
C ILE A 75 -12.31 -3.29 7.45
N SER A 76 -13.31 -3.19 8.31
CA SER A 76 -14.70 -3.44 7.94
C SER A 76 -15.37 -2.18 7.35
N LYS A 77 -16.67 -2.15 7.35
CA LYS A 77 -17.45 -0.96 6.98
C LYS A 77 -17.20 0.18 7.97
N MET A 78 -17.29 1.41 7.47
CA MET A 78 -17.29 2.60 8.31
C MET A 78 -18.60 2.68 9.10
N ILE A 79 -18.50 2.88 10.41
CA ILE A 79 -19.61 3.21 11.29
C ILE A 79 -19.52 4.66 11.73
N TYR A 80 -20.63 5.22 12.14
CA TYR A 80 -20.70 6.62 12.56
C TYR A 80 -21.27 6.72 13.97
N THR A 81 -20.60 7.53 14.79
CA THR A 81 -21.09 7.93 16.12
C THR A 81 -21.23 9.46 16.18
N ARG A 82 -21.72 10.00 17.30
CA ARG A 82 -21.72 11.42 17.57
C ARG A 82 -20.94 11.68 18.85
N ASN A 83 -20.09 12.70 18.83
CA ASN A 83 -19.45 13.17 20.06
C ASN A 83 -20.42 13.98 20.94
N ILE A 84 -19.94 14.42 22.10
CA ILE A 84 -20.73 15.22 23.06
C ILE A 84 -21.22 16.56 22.49
N TYR A 85 -20.61 17.05 21.40
CA TYR A 85 -21.01 18.26 20.68
C TYR A 85 -21.94 17.98 19.50
N GLY A 86 -22.40 16.74 19.32
CA GLY A 86 -23.27 16.33 18.22
C GLY A 86 -22.58 16.16 16.88
N GLN A 87 -21.24 16.30 16.80
CA GLN A 87 -20.49 16.13 15.56
C GLN A 87 -20.43 14.64 15.18
N LYS A 88 -20.62 14.36 13.89
CA LYS A 88 -20.55 13.02 13.33
C LYS A 88 -19.07 12.59 13.23
N LEU A 89 -18.72 11.47 13.84
CA LEU A 89 -17.40 10.84 13.80
C LEU A 89 -17.48 9.53 13.06
N GLY A 90 -16.50 9.28 12.16
CA GLY A 90 -16.37 8.00 11.45
C GLY A 90 -15.36 7.10 12.14
N TRP A 91 -15.68 5.80 12.19
CA TRP A 91 -14.82 4.77 12.76
C TRP A 91 -14.73 3.57 11.83
N TYR A 92 -13.57 2.97 11.75
CA TYR A 92 -13.40 1.63 11.16
C TYR A 92 -13.26 0.59 12.27
N GLU A 93 -13.99 -0.49 12.11
CA GLU A 93 -13.82 -1.66 12.95
C GLU A 93 -12.64 -2.49 12.42
N LEU A 94 -11.77 -2.89 13.32
CA LEU A 94 -10.71 -3.86 13.13
C LEU A 94 -11.09 -5.15 13.88
N GLY A 95 -10.37 -6.24 13.64
CA GLY A 95 -10.59 -7.48 14.40
C GLY A 95 -10.36 -7.36 15.90
N SER A 96 -9.72 -6.28 16.36
CA SER A 96 -9.35 -6.03 17.76
C SER A 96 -10.07 -4.84 18.40
N GLY A 97 -10.84 -4.04 17.66
CA GLY A 97 -11.51 -2.84 18.17
C GLY A 97 -11.76 -1.81 17.08
N TYR A 98 -11.79 -0.53 17.44
CA TYR A 98 -12.18 0.56 16.58
C TYR A 98 -11.07 1.61 16.45
N VAL A 99 -10.93 2.18 15.26
CA VAL A 99 -10.01 3.28 14.97
C VAL A 99 -10.74 4.46 14.34
N ASP A 100 -10.29 5.67 14.64
CA ASP A 100 -10.81 6.90 14.03
C ASP A 100 -10.50 6.90 12.53
N ALA A 101 -11.56 6.93 11.72
CA ALA A 101 -11.48 6.86 10.26
C ALA A 101 -10.75 8.06 9.63
N THR A 102 -10.64 9.19 10.34
CA THR A 102 -9.91 10.37 9.88
C THR A 102 -8.42 10.07 9.63
N TRP A 103 -7.88 9.10 10.34
CA TRP A 103 -6.46 8.74 10.29
C TRP A 103 -6.20 7.41 9.58
N VAL A 104 -7.15 6.95 8.78
CA VAL A 104 -7.05 5.70 8.04
C VAL A 104 -7.39 5.94 6.58
N GLN A 105 -6.44 5.68 5.70
CA GLN A 105 -6.69 5.64 4.25
C GLN A 105 -7.21 4.25 3.86
N PRO A 106 -8.43 4.12 3.34
CA PRO A 106 -8.86 2.87 2.71
C PRO A 106 -7.99 2.56 1.50
N VAL A 107 -7.51 1.33 1.43
CA VAL A 107 -6.63 0.87 0.34
C VAL A 107 -6.98 -0.56 -0.05
N PHE A 108 -6.52 -0.98 -1.23
CA PHE A 108 -6.58 -2.38 -1.67
C PHE A 108 -5.18 -2.88 -2.00
N ASN A 109 -4.99 -4.18 -1.93
CA ASN A 109 -3.76 -4.82 -2.37
C ASN A 109 -4.04 -5.56 -3.69
N ARG A 110 -3.87 -4.86 -4.81
CA ARG A 110 -4.15 -5.35 -6.16
C ARG A 110 -2.89 -5.34 -7.03
N PRO A 111 -1.96 -6.28 -6.79
CA PRO A 111 -0.79 -6.39 -7.67
C PRO A 111 -1.24 -6.70 -9.10
N ASN A 112 -0.58 -6.07 -10.05
CA ASN A 112 -0.94 -6.19 -11.45
C ASN A 112 -0.21 -7.36 -12.12
N PRO A 113 -0.83 -8.03 -13.10
CA PRO A 113 -0.10 -8.87 -14.02
C PRO A 113 0.94 -8.02 -14.77
N ILE A 114 2.03 -8.67 -15.17
CA ILE A 114 3.11 -7.99 -15.88
C ILE A 114 2.59 -7.50 -17.23
N ASP A 115 2.46 -6.19 -17.41
CA ASP A 115 2.16 -5.58 -18.69
C ASP A 115 3.36 -5.80 -19.66
N ARG A 116 3.13 -6.51 -20.75
CA ARG A 116 4.16 -6.83 -21.76
C ARG A 116 4.28 -5.77 -22.84
N ARG A 117 3.35 -4.84 -22.94
CA ARG A 117 3.38 -3.76 -23.93
C ARG A 117 4.61 -2.87 -23.72
N PRO A 118 5.23 -2.34 -24.78
CA PRO A 118 6.30 -1.39 -24.64
C PRO A 118 5.79 -0.11 -23.96
N ILE A 119 6.66 0.62 -23.29
CA ILE A 119 6.39 1.99 -22.85
C ILE A 119 6.61 2.90 -24.07
N PRO A 120 5.67 3.80 -24.41
CA PRO A 120 5.86 4.78 -25.46
C PRO A 120 7.12 5.66 -25.21
N ASP A 121 7.70 6.22 -26.26
CA ASP A 121 8.89 7.07 -26.15
C ASP A 121 8.65 8.31 -25.26
N GLU A 122 7.43 8.86 -25.33
CA GLU A 122 6.95 9.94 -24.47
C GLU A 122 6.66 9.51 -23.03
N GLY A 123 6.66 8.21 -22.78
CA GLY A 123 6.22 7.64 -21.50
C GLY A 123 4.71 7.46 -21.38
N CYS A 124 4.24 7.08 -20.20
CA CYS A 124 2.82 6.97 -19.90
C CYS A 124 2.55 7.19 -18.40
N LEU A 125 1.32 7.56 -18.06
CA LEU A 125 0.91 7.70 -16.67
C LEU A 125 0.69 6.31 -16.03
N GLY A 126 1.12 6.15 -14.79
CA GLY A 126 0.90 4.96 -13.99
C GLY A 126 0.38 5.27 -12.61
N GLU A 127 -0.36 4.32 -12.04
CA GLU A 127 -0.99 4.41 -10.73
C GLU A 127 -0.55 3.26 -9.83
N VAL A 128 -0.24 3.57 -8.58
CA VAL A 128 0.09 2.56 -7.56
C VAL A 128 -1.18 1.85 -7.10
N THR A 129 -1.20 0.52 -7.18
CA THR A 129 -2.39 -0.32 -6.89
C THR A 129 -2.24 -1.19 -5.66
N VAL A 130 -1.15 -1.01 -4.93
CA VAL A 130 -0.86 -1.70 -3.66
C VAL A 130 -0.76 -0.69 -2.52
N PRO A 131 -0.97 -1.08 -1.26
CA PRO A 131 -0.93 -0.14 -0.13
C PRO A 131 0.37 0.63 -0.02
N LEU A 132 1.49 -0.06 -0.24
CA LEU A 132 2.85 0.43 -0.11
C LEU A 132 3.69 -0.13 -1.26
N ALA A 133 4.24 0.72 -2.11
CA ALA A 133 5.16 0.35 -3.19
C ALA A 133 6.58 0.84 -2.85
N PRO A 134 7.50 -0.05 -2.45
CA PRO A 134 8.89 0.33 -2.22
C PRO A 134 9.54 0.87 -3.50
N VAL A 135 10.27 1.96 -3.37
CA VAL A 135 10.94 2.69 -4.43
C VAL A 135 12.44 2.64 -4.23
N TYR A 136 13.16 2.43 -5.31
CA TYR A 136 14.60 2.21 -5.30
C TYR A 136 15.30 3.18 -6.26
N SER A 137 16.56 3.49 -5.97
CA SER A 137 17.40 4.30 -6.87
C SER A 137 17.83 3.53 -8.12
N LYS A 138 17.89 2.21 -8.05
CA LYS A 138 18.21 1.28 -9.15
C LYS A 138 17.53 -0.06 -8.91
N PRO A 139 17.25 -0.86 -9.95
CA PRO A 139 16.93 -2.28 -9.77
C PRO A 139 18.05 -3.01 -9.04
N ASN A 140 17.75 -4.09 -8.31
CA ASN A 140 18.69 -4.93 -7.56
C ASN A 140 19.34 -4.31 -6.30
N VAL A 141 19.06 -3.08 -5.94
CA VAL A 141 19.49 -2.53 -4.65
C VAL A 141 18.53 -2.99 -3.54
N ARG A 142 19.05 -3.18 -2.34
CA ARG A 142 18.24 -3.59 -1.18
C ARG A 142 17.66 -2.39 -0.43
N ASP A 143 18.29 -1.24 -0.55
CA ASP A 143 17.91 -0.06 0.21
C ASP A 143 16.73 0.62 -0.43
N ILE A 144 15.61 0.64 0.30
CA ILE A 144 14.41 1.37 -0.07
C ILE A 144 14.71 2.86 0.06
N HIS A 145 14.66 3.58 -1.08
CA HIS A 145 14.88 5.01 -1.11
C HIS A 145 13.70 5.78 -0.51
N ARG A 146 12.46 5.38 -0.89
CA ARG A 146 11.19 5.91 -0.39
C ARG A 146 10.06 4.90 -0.57
N THR A 147 8.87 5.24 -0.14
CA THR A 147 7.65 4.45 -0.40
C THR A 147 6.66 5.31 -1.15
N PHE A 148 6.07 4.75 -2.23
CA PHE A 148 4.89 5.30 -2.85
C PHE A 148 3.65 4.60 -2.32
N TYR A 149 2.52 5.30 -2.35
CA TYR A 149 1.30 4.89 -1.68
C TYR A 149 0.18 4.63 -2.68
N TYR A 150 -0.78 3.85 -2.26
CA TYR A 150 -1.99 3.52 -3.02
C TYR A 150 -2.59 4.77 -3.69
N GLU A 151 -2.96 4.64 -4.99
CA GLU A 151 -3.50 5.72 -5.84
C GLU A 151 -2.52 6.90 -6.13
N ASN A 152 -1.25 6.80 -5.74
CA ASN A 152 -0.28 7.76 -6.23
C ASN A 152 -0.02 7.54 -7.72
N ASN A 153 0.05 8.66 -8.46
CA ASN A 153 0.27 8.67 -9.90
C ASN A 153 1.67 9.18 -10.25
N PHE A 154 2.34 8.49 -11.17
CA PHE A 154 3.69 8.83 -11.61
C PHE A 154 3.84 8.62 -13.12
N TRP A 155 4.77 9.37 -13.71
CA TRP A 155 5.13 9.20 -15.11
C TRP A 155 6.09 8.02 -15.27
N ILE A 156 5.66 6.99 -15.98
CA ILE A 156 6.48 5.83 -16.35
C ILE A 156 7.23 6.19 -17.60
N LYS A 157 8.56 6.35 -17.50
CA LYS A 157 9.44 6.68 -18.61
C LYS A 157 9.97 5.46 -19.34
N GLY A 158 10.11 4.35 -18.61
CA GLY A 158 10.71 3.16 -19.16
C GLY A 158 10.37 1.89 -18.37
N LYS A 159 10.86 0.79 -18.92
CA LYS A 159 10.74 -0.53 -18.30
C LYS A 159 12.04 -1.29 -18.45
N THR A 160 12.50 -1.89 -17.37
CA THR A 160 13.72 -2.68 -17.35
C THR A 160 13.49 -4.01 -16.61
N ARG A 161 14.49 -4.86 -16.58
CA ARG A 161 14.49 -6.10 -15.78
C ARG A 161 15.70 -6.13 -14.88
N ASP A 162 15.51 -6.74 -13.71
CA ASP A 162 16.64 -7.03 -12.85
C ASP A 162 17.41 -8.29 -13.32
N GLU A 163 18.49 -8.64 -12.60
CA GLU A 163 19.34 -9.81 -12.90
C GLU A 163 18.58 -11.15 -12.83
N ARG A 164 17.45 -11.18 -12.10
CA ARG A 164 16.57 -12.34 -11.97
C ARG A 164 15.45 -12.34 -13.01
N GLY A 165 15.41 -11.31 -13.89
CA GLY A 165 14.39 -11.17 -14.92
C GLY A 165 13.09 -10.54 -14.46
N PHE A 166 12.96 -10.06 -13.19
CA PHE A 166 11.78 -9.37 -12.72
C PHE A 166 11.65 -7.99 -13.38
N PRO A 167 10.46 -7.61 -13.84
CA PRO A 167 10.23 -6.34 -14.50
C PRO A 167 10.12 -5.19 -13.49
N TRP A 168 10.70 -4.06 -13.87
CA TRP A 168 10.68 -2.81 -13.14
C TRP A 168 10.20 -1.70 -14.04
N TYR A 169 9.43 -0.75 -13.50
CA TYR A 169 9.18 0.54 -14.13
C TYR A 169 10.22 1.55 -13.68
N GLU A 170 10.71 2.31 -14.64
CA GLU A 170 11.48 3.53 -14.42
C GLU A 170 10.50 4.70 -14.38
N LEU A 171 10.47 5.41 -13.27
CA LEU A 171 9.63 6.57 -13.03
C LEU A 171 10.48 7.82 -13.08
N TRP A 172 9.96 8.86 -13.71
CA TRP A 172 10.63 10.15 -13.79
C TRP A 172 9.99 11.16 -12.85
N ASP A 173 10.80 11.86 -12.08
CA ASP A 173 10.41 12.98 -11.22
C ASP A 173 10.94 14.29 -11.84
N ASP A 174 10.03 15.06 -12.43
CA ASP A 174 10.36 16.33 -13.10
C ASP A 174 10.92 17.38 -12.14
N LEU A 175 10.54 17.32 -10.86
CA LEU A 175 10.97 18.30 -9.86
C LEU A 175 12.42 18.09 -9.45
N SER A 176 12.84 16.85 -9.30
CA SER A 176 14.21 16.51 -8.87
C SER A 176 15.14 16.17 -10.04
N GLY A 177 14.59 15.90 -11.23
CA GLY A 177 15.35 15.41 -12.39
C GLY A 177 15.96 14.03 -12.18
N VAL A 178 15.35 13.19 -11.36
CA VAL A 178 15.86 11.87 -10.95
C VAL A 178 14.92 10.76 -11.38
N SER A 179 15.49 9.65 -11.85
CA SER A 179 14.75 8.41 -12.07
C SER A 179 14.68 7.57 -10.80
N TYR A 180 13.52 6.95 -10.59
CA TYR A 180 13.25 5.96 -9.54
C TYR A 180 12.75 4.66 -10.14
N PHE A 181 12.91 3.58 -9.42
CA PHE A 181 12.52 2.26 -9.88
C PHE A 181 11.56 1.60 -8.89
N VAL A 182 10.47 1.04 -9.42
CA VAL A 182 9.49 0.24 -8.68
C VAL A 182 9.25 -1.09 -9.37
N HIS A 183 8.86 -2.11 -8.62
CA HIS A 183 8.42 -3.36 -9.24
C HIS A 183 7.19 -3.11 -10.11
N ALA A 184 7.21 -3.57 -11.37
CA ALA A 184 6.15 -3.27 -12.34
C ALA A 184 4.76 -3.78 -11.94
N ASN A 185 4.70 -4.80 -11.09
CA ASN A 185 3.44 -5.31 -10.59
C ASN A 185 2.80 -4.48 -9.46
N THR A 186 3.50 -3.48 -8.91
CA THR A 186 2.92 -2.57 -7.90
C THR A 186 2.17 -1.41 -8.52
N MET A 187 2.26 -1.26 -9.83
CA MET A 187 1.62 -0.18 -10.58
C MET A 187 0.89 -0.72 -11.81
N ARG A 188 -0.19 -0.07 -12.20
CA ARG A 188 -0.83 -0.24 -13.50
C ARG A 188 -0.58 0.98 -14.38
N ARG A 189 -0.68 0.82 -15.69
CA ARG A 189 -0.75 1.94 -16.62
C ARG A 189 -2.17 2.50 -16.58
N ILE A 190 -2.28 3.81 -16.63
CA ILE A 190 -3.53 4.52 -16.85
C ILE A 190 -3.67 4.69 -18.37
N GLU A 191 -4.80 4.22 -18.91
CA GLU A 191 -5.07 4.38 -20.33
C GLU A 191 -5.57 5.81 -20.63
N PRO A 192 -5.27 6.39 -21.79
CA PRO A 192 -5.65 7.76 -22.12
C PRO A 192 -7.15 8.04 -22.03
N ASP A 193 -8.01 7.06 -22.27
CA ASP A 193 -9.46 7.16 -22.19
C ASP A 193 -10.00 7.18 -20.75
N GLU A 194 -9.19 6.80 -19.78
CA GLU A 194 -9.51 6.95 -18.35
C GLU A 194 -9.35 8.40 -17.85
N ILE A 195 -8.60 9.23 -18.62
CA ILE A 195 -8.30 10.61 -18.23
C ILE A 195 -9.41 11.51 -18.77
N THR A 196 -10.30 11.95 -17.87
CA THR A 196 -11.31 12.94 -18.22
C THR A 196 -10.80 14.35 -17.90
N PRO A 197 -10.60 15.23 -18.90
CA PRO A 197 -10.20 16.61 -18.63
C PRO A 197 -11.24 17.31 -17.77
N LEU A 198 -10.79 18.08 -16.78
CA LEU A 198 -11.66 18.98 -16.06
C LEU A 198 -12.21 19.99 -17.07
N ARG A 199 -13.53 20.10 -17.15
CA ARG A 199 -14.15 21.14 -17.99
C ARG A 199 -13.76 22.50 -17.40
N THR A 200 -13.08 23.29 -18.19
CA THR A 200 -12.83 24.73 -17.93
C THR A 200 -14.11 25.53 -18.11
#